data_f5613c0029cd97580efc1a05f3dfc086
#
_entry.id   f5613c0029cd97580efc1a05f3dfc086
#
_cell.length_a   1.000
_cell.length_b   1.000
_cell.length_c   1.000
_cell.angle_alpha   90.00
_cell.angle_beta   90.00
_cell.angle_gamma   90.00
#
_symmetry.space_group_name_H-M   'P 1'
#
loop_
_entity.id
_entity.type
_entity.pdbx_description
1 polymer ?
#
loop_
_entity_poly.entity_id
_entity_poly.type
_entity_poly.pdbx_seq_one_letter_code
_entity_poly.pdbx_strand_id
1 'polypeptide(L)'
;GGEVKTDTSTLSLALTVPQAAVLRTEEGYIAPQFWDEGIPALMLSWNTTWYNTRAKGAAKDTNDDFYAGLDSGANLFGWQFRDSSAWRKTASGESSWQNNTRYLRRPLASLKSNLTLGDFYIPGDLFDSLRVRGVSLASDMKMRPNSQQGFSPVVHGVARTNALVKVIQNGNVIYQENVPPGQFTLDSIQPTGSAGDLLVVVREADGSQQSFTVPFSAVPGMLKEGVSQYSVVAGKVHQNTLDAEPAFMQATLRYGFNNLITG
;
A
#
# COMPACT_ATOMS: atom_id res chain seq x y z
N GLY A 1 -7.21 10.63 35.89
CA GLY A 1 -8.44 10.14 35.33
C GLY A 1 -9.21 11.27 34.64
N GLY A 2 -9.95 10.98 33.62
CA GLY A 2 -10.86 11.94 32.97
C GLY A 2 -12.07 12.21 33.82
N GLU A 3 -12.64 13.42 33.77
CA GLU A 3 -13.86 13.82 34.45
C GLU A 3 -15.02 13.85 33.44
N VAL A 4 -16.13 13.20 33.80
CA VAL A 4 -17.36 13.17 32.98
C VAL A 4 -18.42 14.01 33.68
N LYS A 5 -18.92 15.06 33.01
CA LYS A 5 -20.04 15.87 33.46
C LYS A 5 -21.21 15.67 32.53
N THR A 6 -22.32 15.20 33.03
CA THR A 6 -23.58 15.07 32.30
C THR A 6 -24.52 16.22 32.70
N ASP A 7 -25.01 16.94 31.72
CA ASP A 7 -26.09 17.91 31.88
C ASP A 7 -27.35 17.36 31.21
N THR A 8 -28.27 16.93 32.07
CA THR A 8 -29.54 16.34 31.59
C THR A 8 -30.53 17.38 31.09
N SER A 9 -30.34 18.67 31.42
CA SER A 9 -31.19 19.75 30.96
C SER A 9 -30.92 20.13 29.50
N THR A 10 -29.67 20.02 29.08
CA THR A 10 -29.23 20.31 27.69
C THR A 10 -28.94 19.03 26.90
N LEU A 11 -29.13 17.83 27.48
CA LEU A 11 -28.75 16.53 26.91
C LEU A 11 -27.30 16.53 26.41
N SER A 12 -26.41 17.21 27.15
CA SER A 12 -25.00 17.29 26.77
C SER A 12 -24.12 16.47 27.72
N LEU A 13 -23.08 15.88 27.15
CA LEU A 13 -22.03 15.15 27.86
C LEU A 13 -20.70 15.89 27.66
N ALA A 14 -20.17 16.48 28.75
CA ALA A 14 -18.84 17.07 28.72
C ALA A 14 -17.80 16.06 29.27
N LEU A 15 -16.87 15.66 28.41
CA LEU A 15 -15.76 14.77 28.78
C LEU A 15 -14.47 15.58 28.86
N THR A 16 -13.89 15.71 30.05
CA THR A 16 -12.59 16.34 30.25
C THR A 16 -11.54 15.27 30.44
N VAL A 17 -10.64 15.10 29.48
CA VAL A 17 -9.54 14.14 29.55
C VAL A 17 -8.22 14.92 29.63
N PRO A 18 -7.38 14.69 30.66
CA PRO A 18 -6.04 15.27 30.69
C PRO A 18 -5.25 14.85 29.45
N GLN A 19 -4.60 15.79 28.77
CA GLN A 19 -3.87 15.51 27.54
C GLN A 19 -2.78 14.45 27.68
N ALA A 20 -2.14 14.36 28.86
CA ALA A 20 -1.19 13.30 29.18
C ALA A 20 -1.80 11.88 29.19
N ALA A 21 -3.13 11.77 29.26
CA ALA A 21 -3.85 10.51 29.25
C ALA A 21 -4.47 10.17 27.87
N VAL A 22 -4.36 11.08 26.90
CA VAL A 22 -4.81 10.83 25.53
C VAL A 22 -3.73 10.01 24.80
N LEU A 23 -4.02 8.74 24.59
CA LEU A 23 -3.18 7.91 23.70
C LEU A 23 -3.38 8.41 22.26
N ARG A 24 -2.39 9.08 21.74
CA ARG A 24 -2.36 9.45 20.32
C ARG A 24 -1.95 8.23 19.53
N THR A 25 -2.89 7.62 18.85
CA THR A 25 -2.61 6.56 17.88
C THR A 25 -2.33 7.22 16.54
N GLU A 26 -1.26 6.80 15.88
CA GLU A 26 -0.96 7.27 14.51
C GLU A 26 -2.14 7.00 13.58
N GLU A 27 -2.44 7.95 12.71
CA GLU A 27 -3.54 7.82 11.76
C GLU A 27 -3.36 6.58 10.87
N GLY A 28 -4.43 5.81 10.67
CA GLY A 28 -4.41 4.55 9.93
C GLY A 28 -3.78 3.37 10.68
N TYR A 29 -3.37 3.54 11.93
CA TYR A 29 -2.93 2.42 12.76
C TYR A 29 -4.11 1.62 13.28
N ILE A 30 -4.13 0.34 12.93
CA ILE A 30 -5.05 -0.66 13.49
C ILE A 30 -4.18 -1.68 14.21
N ALA A 31 -4.47 -1.93 15.49
CA ALA A 31 -3.73 -2.95 16.23
C ALA A 31 -3.96 -4.34 15.61
N PRO A 32 -2.92 -5.19 15.54
CA PRO A 32 -3.00 -6.49 14.84
C PRO A 32 -4.16 -7.40 15.27
N GLN A 33 -4.60 -7.28 16.51
CA GLN A 33 -5.74 -8.04 17.04
C GLN A 33 -7.10 -7.70 16.40
N PHE A 34 -7.19 -6.53 15.75
CA PHE A 34 -8.39 -6.07 15.03
C PHE A 34 -8.27 -6.25 13.51
N TRP A 35 -7.19 -6.89 13.04
CA TRP A 35 -7.04 -7.13 11.61
C TRP A 35 -7.99 -8.23 11.18
N ASP A 36 -8.67 -7.99 10.07
CA ASP A 36 -9.52 -8.97 9.43
C ASP A 36 -8.65 -9.96 8.65
N GLU A 37 -8.68 -11.23 9.05
CA GLU A 37 -7.99 -12.32 8.33
C GLU A 37 -8.69 -12.69 7.01
N GLY A 38 -9.82 -12.06 6.72
CA GLY A 38 -10.67 -12.33 5.57
C GLY A 38 -11.61 -13.52 5.81
N ILE A 39 -12.73 -13.49 5.10
CA ILE A 39 -13.71 -14.59 5.14
C ILE A 39 -13.25 -15.78 4.29
N PRO A 40 -13.61 -17.02 4.65
CA PRO A 40 -13.50 -18.15 3.74
C PRO A 40 -14.30 -17.87 2.46
N ALA A 41 -13.63 -17.87 1.32
CA ALA A 41 -14.24 -17.53 0.05
C ALA A 41 -13.56 -18.27 -1.09
N LEU A 42 -14.35 -18.61 -2.11
CA LEU A 42 -13.89 -19.06 -3.42
C LEU A 42 -14.23 -17.98 -4.45
N MET A 43 -13.29 -17.67 -5.31
CA MET A 43 -13.43 -16.66 -6.34
C MET A 43 -13.04 -17.25 -7.68
N LEU A 44 -13.83 -16.97 -8.70
CA LEU A 44 -13.58 -17.38 -10.06
C LEU A 44 -13.99 -16.23 -10.99
N SER A 45 -13.07 -15.78 -11.79
CA SER A 45 -13.28 -14.82 -12.87
C SER A 45 -12.76 -15.39 -14.17
N TRP A 46 -13.48 -15.21 -15.24
CA TRP A 46 -13.05 -15.63 -16.57
C TRP A 46 -13.35 -14.58 -17.60
N ASN A 47 -12.52 -14.54 -18.62
CA ASN A 47 -12.75 -13.75 -19.82
C ASN A 47 -12.42 -14.58 -21.05
N THR A 48 -13.24 -14.45 -22.07
CA THR A 48 -13.02 -15.16 -23.34
C THR A 48 -13.05 -14.19 -24.50
N THR A 49 -12.14 -14.38 -25.42
CA THR A 49 -12.08 -13.60 -26.65
C THR A 49 -11.92 -14.53 -27.83
N TRP A 50 -12.80 -14.38 -28.80
CA TRP A 50 -12.71 -15.06 -30.08
C TRP A 50 -12.46 -14.03 -31.16
N TYR A 51 -11.39 -14.23 -31.92
CA TYR A 51 -11.00 -13.38 -33.02
C TYR A 51 -11.00 -14.14 -34.31
N ASN A 52 -11.89 -13.75 -35.23
CA ASN A 52 -12.02 -14.35 -36.55
C ASN A 52 -11.60 -13.34 -37.63
N THR A 53 -10.59 -13.68 -38.40
CA THR A 53 -10.14 -12.88 -39.53
C THR A 53 -10.40 -13.61 -40.81
N ARG A 54 -11.13 -12.99 -41.74
CA ARG A 54 -11.40 -13.52 -43.10
C ARG A 54 -10.78 -12.64 -44.13
N ALA A 55 -9.79 -13.18 -44.85
CA ALA A 55 -9.22 -12.51 -46.00
C ALA A 55 -10.19 -12.58 -47.20
N LYS A 56 -10.42 -11.44 -47.86
CA LYS A 56 -11.19 -11.36 -49.10
C LYS A 56 -10.19 -11.29 -50.24
N GLY A 57 -10.30 -12.19 -51.22
CA GLY A 57 -9.43 -12.21 -52.39
C GLY A 57 -9.02 -13.62 -52.81
N ALA A 58 -7.95 -13.72 -53.62
CA ALA A 58 -7.45 -15.00 -54.13
C ALA A 58 -6.92 -15.96 -53.06
N ALA A 59 -6.43 -15.44 -51.94
CA ALA A 59 -6.07 -16.22 -50.73
C ALA A 59 -7.23 -16.18 -49.74
N LYS A 60 -8.07 -17.22 -49.75
CA LYS A 60 -9.14 -17.40 -48.76
C LYS A 60 -8.55 -17.97 -47.46
N ASP A 61 -7.79 -17.18 -46.72
CA ASP A 61 -7.37 -17.60 -45.38
C ASP A 61 -8.36 -17.10 -44.34
N THR A 62 -8.85 -18.02 -43.52
CA THR A 62 -9.67 -17.75 -42.36
C THR A 62 -8.85 -18.14 -41.13
N ASN A 63 -8.55 -17.17 -40.30
CA ASN A 63 -7.81 -17.39 -39.06
C ASN A 63 -8.77 -17.23 -37.90
N ASP A 64 -8.85 -18.26 -37.08
CA ASP A 64 -9.63 -18.31 -35.87
C ASP A 64 -8.69 -18.42 -34.64
N ASP A 65 -8.58 -17.36 -33.86
CA ASP A 65 -7.87 -17.37 -32.60
C ASP A 65 -8.88 -17.35 -31.45
N PHE A 66 -8.66 -18.19 -30.45
CA PHE A 66 -9.46 -18.22 -29.24
C PHE A 66 -8.57 -18.05 -28.01
N TYR A 67 -8.97 -17.18 -27.10
CA TYR A 67 -8.33 -16.93 -25.82
C TYR A 67 -9.34 -17.08 -24.70
N ALA A 68 -8.96 -17.78 -23.62
CA ALA A 68 -9.70 -17.86 -22.38
C ALA A 68 -8.78 -17.62 -21.21
N GLY A 69 -8.94 -16.49 -20.53
CA GLY A 69 -8.29 -16.17 -19.26
C GLY A 69 -9.11 -16.68 -18.10
N LEU A 70 -8.44 -17.21 -17.08
CA LEU A 70 -9.04 -17.75 -15.87
C LEU A 70 -8.26 -17.24 -14.66
N ASP A 71 -8.93 -16.48 -13.78
CA ASP A 71 -8.39 -16.05 -12.50
C ASP A 71 -9.20 -16.72 -11.39
N SER A 72 -8.54 -17.54 -10.58
CA SER A 72 -9.14 -18.24 -9.48
C SER A 72 -8.48 -17.91 -8.15
N GLY A 73 -9.25 -17.94 -7.08
CA GLY A 73 -8.76 -17.66 -5.75
C GLY A 73 -9.54 -18.38 -4.67
N ALA A 74 -8.86 -18.66 -3.57
CA ALA A 74 -9.49 -19.18 -2.35
C ALA A 74 -8.86 -18.53 -1.14
N ASN A 75 -9.69 -18.17 -0.16
CA ASN A 75 -9.24 -17.69 1.14
C ASN A 75 -9.68 -18.71 2.20
N LEU A 76 -8.75 -19.15 3.04
CA LEU A 76 -9.03 -20.07 4.13
C LEU A 76 -7.97 -19.97 5.23
N PHE A 77 -8.36 -19.79 6.49
CA PHE A 77 -7.48 -19.72 7.67
C PHE A 77 -6.32 -18.74 7.52
N GLY A 78 -6.59 -17.52 7.00
CA GLY A 78 -5.59 -16.49 6.76
C GLY A 78 -4.67 -16.75 5.56
N TRP A 79 -4.79 -17.89 4.87
CA TRP A 79 -4.13 -18.17 3.61
C TRP A 79 -4.96 -17.70 2.42
N GLN A 80 -4.29 -17.16 1.44
CA GLN A 80 -4.86 -16.69 0.19
C GLN A 80 -4.21 -17.43 -0.97
N PHE A 81 -4.95 -18.34 -1.60
CA PHE A 81 -4.54 -18.93 -2.87
C PHE A 81 -4.97 -18.03 -4.02
N ARG A 82 -4.08 -17.84 -4.99
CA ARG A 82 -4.36 -17.11 -6.23
C ARG A 82 -3.74 -17.85 -7.41
N ASP A 83 -4.50 -17.99 -8.47
CA ASP A 83 -4.08 -18.59 -9.74
C ASP A 83 -4.58 -17.71 -10.88
N SER A 84 -3.67 -17.36 -11.78
CA SER A 84 -3.97 -16.69 -13.04
C SER A 84 -3.41 -17.53 -14.18
N SER A 85 -4.30 -18.05 -15.01
CA SER A 85 -3.99 -18.96 -16.11
C SER A 85 -4.70 -18.53 -17.37
N ALA A 86 -4.15 -18.87 -18.51
CA ALA A 86 -4.76 -18.62 -19.79
C ALA A 86 -4.68 -19.85 -20.71
N TRP A 87 -5.75 -20.12 -21.43
CA TRP A 87 -5.78 -21.06 -22.54
C TRP A 87 -5.88 -20.30 -23.86
N ARG A 88 -5.01 -20.63 -24.77
CA ARG A 88 -5.00 -20.05 -26.11
C ARG A 88 -5.06 -21.16 -27.16
N LYS A 89 -5.87 -20.95 -28.19
CA LYS A 89 -5.90 -21.77 -29.39
C LYS A 89 -5.65 -20.85 -30.58
N THR A 90 -4.64 -21.19 -31.37
CA THR A 90 -4.26 -20.42 -32.55
C THR A 90 -4.98 -20.94 -33.81
N ALA A 91 -5.02 -20.13 -34.84
CA ALA A 91 -5.60 -20.52 -36.14
C ALA A 91 -4.91 -21.74 -36.77
N SER A 92 -3.65 -22.02 -36.46
CA SER A 92 -2.94 -23.25 -36.84
C SER A 92 -3.47 -24.52 -36.15
N GLY A 93 -4.40 -24.36 -35.21
CA GLY A 93 -4.97 -25.47 -34.42
C GLY A 93 -4.16 -25.85 -33.22
N GLU A 94 -3.03 -25.20 -32.98
CA GLU A 94 -2.23 -25.40 -31.78
C GLU A 94 -2.95 -24.80 -30.55
N SER A 95 -2.99 -25.57 -29.48
CA SER A 95 -3.54 -25.10 -28.21
C SER A 95 -2.49 -25.16 -27.13
N SER A 96 -2.43 -24.13 -26.31
CA SER A 96 -1.51 -24.05 -25.19
C SER A 96 -2.24 -23.58 -23.93
N TRP A 97 -1.88 -24.18 -22.80
CA TRP A 97 -2.25 -23.70 -21.47
C TRP A 97 -1.06 -23.05 -20.83
N GLN A 98 -1.23 -21.81 -20.40
CA GLN A 98 -0.18 -21.01 -19.81
C GLN A 98 -0.61 -20.57 -18.41
N ASN A 99 0.20 -20.88 -17.42
CA ASN A 99 0.02 -20.35 -16.07
C ASN A 99 0.89 -19.10 -15.91
N ASN A 100 0.29 -17.99 -15.53
CA ASN A 100 1.01 -16.72 -15.33
C ASN A 100 1.52 -16.62 -13.89
N THR A 101 0.65 -16.88 -12.93
CA THR A 101 0.99 -16.88 -11.50
C THR A 101 0.17 -17.95 -10.78
N ARG A 102 0.78 -18.59 -9.80
CA ARG A 102 0.08 -19.52 -8.89
C ARG A 102 0.78 -19.53 -7.55
N TYR A 103 0.18 -18.90 -6.57
CA TYR A 103 0.80 -18.76 -5.27
C TYR A 103 -0.16 -18.84 -4.11
N LEU A 104 0.38 -19.18 -2.95
CA LEU A 104 -0.21 -19.03 -1.64
C LEU A 104 0.43 -17.82 -0.96
N ARG A 105 -0.38 -16.96 -0.37
CA ARG A 105 0.08 -15.81 0.41
C ARG A 105 -0.53 -15.86 1.81
N ARG A 106 0.27 -15.50 2.79
CA ARG A 106 -0.17 -15.31 4.17
C ARG A 106 0.37 -14.00 4.73
N PRO A 107 -0.50 -13.09 5.19
CA PRO A 107 -0.09 -11.93 5.96
C PRO A 107 0.47 -12.35 7.32
N LEU A 108 1.62 -11.81 7.70
CA LEU A 108 2.26 -12.01 8.98
C LEU A 108 2.25 -10.70 9.75
N ALA A 109 1.22 -10.50 10.58
CA ALA A 109 0.98 -9.25 11.30
C ALA A 109 2.16 -8.87 12.21
N SER A 110 2.77 -9.84 12.90
CA SER A 110 3.92 -9.62 13.79
C SER A 110 5.16 -9.07 13.09
N LEU A 111 5.35 -9.44 11.82
CA LEU A 111 6.47 -9.00 10.99
C LEU A 111 6.10 -7.85 10.06
N LYS A 112 4.82 -7.44 10.03
CA LYS A 112 4.27 -6.48 9.07
C LYS A 112 4.66 -6.83 7.63
N SER A 113 4.52 -8.11 7.27
CA SER A 113 5.07 -8.70 6.04
C SER A 113 4.13 -9.74 5.46
N ASN A 114 4.30 -10.02 4.17
CA ASN A 114 3.63 -11.10 3.48
C ASN A 114 4.61 -12.25 3.20
N LEU A 115 4.22 -13.46 3.58
CA LEU A 115 4.86 -14.68 3.13
C LEU A 115 4.15 -15.15 1.86
N THR A 116 4.90 -15.38 0.78
CA THR A 116 4.39 -15.84 -0.50
C THR A 116 5.14 -17.11 -0.93
N LEU A 117 4.40 -18.14 -1.36
CA LEU A 117 4.92 -19.44 -1.77
C LEU A 117 4.36 -19.80 -3.15
N GLY A 118 5.17 -20.20 -4.10
CA GLY A 118 4.74 -20.65 -5.42
C GLY A 118 5.34 -19.84 -6.56
N ASP A 119 4.56 -19.64 -7.63
CA ASP A 119 4.96 -18.87 -8.82
C ASP A 119 4.42 -17.44 -8.71
N PHE A 120 5.30 -16.48 -8.56
CA PHE A 120 4.96 -15.06 -8.40
C PHE A 120 6.00 -14.14 -9.05
N TYR A 121 5.61 -12.89 -9.26
CA TYR A 121 6.53 -11.85 -9.73
C TYR A 121 7.14 -11.09 -8.56
N ILE A 122 8.46 -10.86 -8.63
CA ILE A 122 9.16 -9.93 -7.75
C ILE A 122 9.03 -8.54 -8.36
N PRO A 123 8.68 -7.49 -7.56
CA PRO A 123 8.66 -6.12 -8.06
C PRO A 123 10.05 -5.71 -8.55
N GLY A 124 10.08 -4.97 -9.65
CA GLY A 124 11.30 -4.41 -10.23
C GLY A 124 11.67 -3.07 -9.60
N ASP A 125 12.19 -3.05 -8.38
CA ASP A 125 12.60 -1.80 -7.72
C ASP A 125 14.01 -1.35 -8.14
N LEU A 126 15.01 -2.23 -7.93
CA LEU A 126 16.41 -2.00 -8.31
C LEU A 126 16.80 -2.80 -9.56
N PHE A 127 16.14 -3.90 -9.79
CA PHE A 127 16.34 -4.79 -10.93
C PHE A 127 15.02 -4.98 -11.64
N ASP A 128 15.04 -5.53 -12.85
CA ASP A 128 13.83 -5.85 -13.59
C ASP A 128 12.95 -6.84 -12.81
N SER A 129 11.63 -6.75 -13.05
CA SER A 129 10.68 -7.71 -12.50
C SER A 129 10.96 -9.11 -13.03
N LEU A 130 11.10 -10.06 -12.12
CA LEU A 130 11.35 -11.46 -12.44
C LEU A 130 10.21 -12.35 -11.94
N ARG A 131 9.84 -13.35 -12.74
CA ARG A 131 8.97 -14.42 -12.29
C ARG A 131 9.81 -15.50 -11.61
N VAL A 132 9.45 -15.83 -10.36
CA VAL A 132 10.18 -16.78 -9.53
C VAL A 132 9.21 -17.84 -9.02
N ARG A 133 9.66 -19.09 -9.04
CA ARG A 133 9.03 -20.20 -8.34
C ARG A 133 9.80 -20.47 -7.06
N GLY A 134 9.21 -20.14 -5.93
CA GLY A 134 9.92 -20.25 -4.66
C GLY A 134 9.16 -19.67 -3.48
N VAL A 135 9.92 -19.04 -2.60
CA VAL A 135 9.45 -18.43 -1.35
C VAL A 135 9.87 -16.97 -1.34
N SER A 136 8.97 -16.09 -0.90
CA SER A 136 9.23 -14.67 -0.64
C SER A 136 8.69 -14.27 0.72
N LEU A 137 9.49 -13.52 1.48
CA LEU A 137 9.08 -12.79 2.66
C LEU A 137 9.40 -11.32 2.43
N ALA A 138 8.37 -10.50 2.31
CA ALA A 138 8.52 -9.08 2.02
C ALA A 138 7.67 -8.23 2.96
N SER A 139 8.23 -7.13 3.45
CA SER A 139 7.48 -6.15 4.25
C SER A 139 6.34 -5.55 3.43
N ASP A 140 5.19 -5.39 4.06
CA ASP A 140 4.03 -4.73 3.45
C ASP A 140 3.79 -3.40 4.14
N MET A 141 4.01 -2.31 3.40
CA MET A 141 3.85 -0.96 3.93
C MET A 141 2.39 -0.64 4.29
N LYS A 142 1.41 -1.34 3.69
CA LYS A 142 -0.01 -1.20 4.04
C LYS A 142 -0.35 -1.71 5.45
N MET A 143 0.52 -2.52 6.04
CA MET A 143 0.41 -2.99 7.42
C MET A 143 0.98 -1.99 8.43
N ARG A 144 1.43 -0.84 7.98
CA ARG A 144 1.99 0.24 8.80
C ARG A 144 1.03 1.42 8.85
N PRO A 145 1.12 2.26 9.89
CA PRO A 145 0.38 3.52 9.93
C PRO A 145 0.67 4.36 8.69
N ASN A 146 -0.26 5.24 8.37
CA ASN A 146 -0.16 6.11 7.20
C ASN A 146 1.15 6.91 7.16
N SER A 147 1.59 7.42 8.32
CA SER A 147 2.86 8.15 8.47
C SER A 147 4.11 7.34 8.12
N GLN A 148 4.02 6.01 8.07
CA GLN A 148 5.13 5.09 7.83
C GLN A 148 5.07 4.41 6.45
N GLN A 149 4.01 4.68 5.64
CA GLN A 149 3.84 4.06 4.32
C GLN A 149 4.70 4.68 3.21
N GLY A 150 5.45 5.73 3.52
CA GLY A 150 6.34 6.43 2.61
C GLY A 150 7.07 7.55 3.34
N PHE A 151 7.54 8.54 2.60
CA PHE A 151 8.10 9.74 3.19
C PHE A 151 6.98 10.66 3.68
N SER A 152 6.96 10.92 4.99
CA SER A 152 6.03 11.84 5.64
C SER A 152 6.80 13.06 6.14
N PRO A 153 6.48 14.28 5.69
CA PRO A 153 7.11 15.49 6.19
C PRO A 153 6.71 15.73 7.65
N VAL A 154 7.64 16.29 8.41
CA VAL A 154 7.37 16.72 9.78
C VAL A 154 7.20 18.24 9.78
N VAL A 155 6.06 18.70 10.33
CA VAL A 155 5.75 20.11 10.46
C VAL A 155 5.82 20.52 11.93
N HIS A 156 6.63 21.52 12.22
CA HIS A 156 6.73 22.13 13.55
C HIS A 156 6.06 23.49 13.55
N GLY A 157 5.36 23.81 14.62
CA GLY A 157 4.72 25.11 14.80
C GLY A 157 4.43 25.42 16.26
N VAL A 158 3.83 26.58 16.47
CA VAL A 158 3.43 27.06 17.80
C VAL A 158 1.98 27.55 17.73
N ALA A 159 1.16 27.07 18.64
CA ALA A 159 -0.19 27.54 18.87
C ALA A 159 -0.24 28.38 20.17
N ARG A 160 -0.92 29.52 20.14
CA ARG A 160 -1.06 30.39 21.33
C ARG A 160 -2.17 29.93 22.24
N THR A 161 -3.19 29.32 21.65
CA THR A 161 -4.36 28.78 22.32
C THR A 161 -4.62 27.35 21.84
N ASN A 162 -5.71 26.71 22.24
CA ASN A 162 -6.18 25.52 21.54
C ASN A 162 -6.49 25.89 20.09
N ALA A 163 -5.82 25.30 19.15
CA ALA A 163 -5.90 25.67 17.73
C ALA A 163 -6.22 24.48 16.84
N LEU A 164 -6.94 24.74 15.78
CA LEU A 164 -7.10 23.81 14.68
C LEU A 164 -6.02 24.07 13.63
N VAL A 165 -5.10 23.12 13.46
CA VAL A 165 -4.08 23.19 12.42
C VAL A 165 -4.54 22.42 11.20
N LYS A 166 -4.47 23.06 10.03
CA LYS A 166 -4.74 22.45 8.72
C LYS A 166 -3.48 22.50 7.88
N VAL A 167 -3.18 21.40 7.20
CA VAL A 167 -2.12 21.33 6.19
C VAL A 167 -2.78 21.19 4.82
N ILE A 168 -2.43 22.08 3.92
CA ILE A 168 -3.01 22.20 2.58
C ILE A 168 -1.89 21.98 1.56
N GLN A 169 -2.11 21.09 0.61
CA GLN A 169 -1.24 20.88 -0.54
C GLN A 169 -2.07 20.99 -1.83
N ASN A 170 -1.57 21.76 -2.79
CA ASN A 170 -2.25 21.97 -4.08
C ASN A 170 -3.73 22.38 -3.93
N GLY A 171 -4.03 23.21 -2.92
CA GLY A 171 -5.38 23.69 -2.64
C GLY A 171 -6.30 22.71 -1.88
N ASN A 172 -5.85 21.50 -1.60
CA ASN A 172 -6.62 20.49 -0.85
C ASN A 172 -6.11 20.35 0.58
N VAL A 173 -7.02 20.24 1.54
CA VAL A 173 -6.66 19.90 2.92
C VAL A 173 -6.26 18.43 2.97
N ILE A 174 -5.00 18.15 3.28
CA ILE A 174 -4.44 16.78 3.35
C ILE A 174 -4.33 16.27 4.79
N TYR A 175 -4.34 17.19 5.76
CA TYR A 175 -4.26 16.85 7.18
C TYR A 175 -4.90 17.94 8.03
N GLN A 176 -5.55 17.55 9.14
CA GLN A 176 -6.01 18.51 10.15
C GLN A 176 -5.99 17.88 11.54
N GLU A 177 -5.59 18.66 12.54
CA GLU A 177 -5.53 18.24 13.94
C GLU A 177 -5.77 19.42 14.87
N ASN A 178 -6.42 19.13 16.04
CA ASN A 178 -6.51 20.09 17.13
C ASN A 178 -5.27 19.95 18.02
N VAL A 179 -4.56 21.04 18.20
CA VAL A 179 -3.36 21.11 19.01
C VAL A 179 -3.56 21.97 20.26
N PRO A 180 -2.93 21.61 21.38
CA PRO A 180 -2.93 22.44 22.58
C PRO A 180 -2.07 23.69 22.40
N PRO A 181 -2.18 24.66 23.34
CA PRO A 181 -1.25 25.78 23.41
C PRO A 181 0.19 25.30 23.57
N GLY A 182 1.11 25.94 22.88
CA GLY A 182 2.54 25.63 22.92
C GLY A 182 3.06 25.12 21.59
N GLN A 183 4.22 24.49 21.63
CA GLN A 183 4.83 23.87 20.45
C GLN A 183 4.07 22.62 20.06
N PHE A 184 3.84 22.44 18.75
CA PHE A 184 3.25 21.23 18.20
C PHE A 184 4.14 20.65 17.10
N THR A 185 4.03 19.35 16.92
CA THR A 185 4.70 18.61 15.85
C THR A 185 3.66 17.72 15.16
N LEU A 186 3.53 17.87 13.85
CA LEU A 186 2.70 17.01 13.00
C LEU A 186 3.63 16.11 12.20
N ASP A 187 3.56 14.82 12.40
CA ASP A 187 4.44 13.81 11.79
C ASP A 187 3.68 12.73 10.99
N SER A 188 2.36 12.85 10.94
CA SER A 188 1.47 11.89 10.28
C SER A 188 0.85 12.44 9.00
N ILE A 189 1.50 13.41 8.36
CA ILE A 189 1.02 14.05 7.15
C ILE A 189 1.25 13.13 5.95
N GLN A 190 0.20 12.88 5.16
CA GLN A 190 0.30 12.15 3.89
C GLN A 190 0.21 13.12 2.72
N PRO A 191 1.34 13.41 2.06
CA PRO A 191 1.32 14.22 0.85
C PRO A 191 0.59 13.52 -0.29
N THR A 192 -0.11 14.28 -1.12
CA THR A 192 -0.83 13.77 -2.30
C THR A 192 0.07 13.64 -3.53
N GLY A 193 1.33 14.02 -3.42
CA GLY A 193 2.30 13.96 -4.52
C GLY A 193 3.73 14.01 -4.00
N SER A 194 4.69 13.87 -4.90
CA SER A 194 6.13 13.88 -4.58
C SER A 194 6.71 15.30 -4.43
N ALA A 195 5.97 16.34 -4.78
CA ALA A 195 6.41 17.73 -4.68
C ALA A 195 5.22 18.67 -4.49
N GLY A 196 5.49 19.87 -4.02
CA GLY A 196 4.52 20.94 -3.78
C GLY A 196 4.53 21.38 -2.32
N ASP A 197 4.60 22.69 -2.12
CA ASP A 197 4.71 23.29 -0.79
C ASP A 197 3.46 22.96 0.05
N LEU A 198 3.68 22.77 1.34
CA LEU A 198 2.63 22.55 2.33
C LEU A 198 2.29 23.90 2.98
N LEU A 199 1.08 24.39 2.73
CA LEU A 199 0.55 25.56 3.44
C LEU A 199 -0.04 25.10 4.77
N VAL A 200 0.56 25.51 5.86
CA VAL A 200 0.08 25.22 7.22
C VAL A 200 -0.72 26.43 7.72
N VAL A 201 -1.97 26.19 8.08
CA VAL A 201 -2.89 27.20 8.61
C VAL A 201 -3.24 26.83 10.05
N VAL A 202 -2.88 27.68 10.98
CA VAL A 202 -3.19 27.55 12.42
C VAL A 202 -4.34 28.51 12.74
N ARG A 203 -5.48 27.97 13.09
CA ARG A 203 -6.64 28.74 13.51
C ARG A 203 -6.81 28.64 15.04
N GLU A 204 -6.59 29.74 15.71
CA GLU A 204 -6.69 29.85 17.15
C GLU A 204 -8.14 29.84 17.67
N ALA A 205 -8.34 29.62 18.97
CA ALA A 205 -9.67 29.61 19.59
C ALA A 205 -10.38 30.98 19.50
N ASP A 206 -9.62 32.09 19.45
CA ASP A 206 -10.14 33.44 19.27
C ASP A 206 -10.53 33.78 17.83
N GLY A 207 -10.37 32.79 16.90
CA GLY A 207 -10.66 32.94 15.48
C GLY A 207 -9.52 33.56 14.67
N SER A 208 -8.46 34.03 15.31
CA SER A 208 -7.26 34.52 14.61
C SER A 208 -6.60 33.38 13.83
N GLN A 209 -5.98 33.73 12.70
CA GLN A 209 -5.30 32.76 11.85
C GLN A 209 -3.85 33.22 11.59
N GLN A 210 -2.95 32.26 11.61
CA GLN A 210 -1.60 32.41 11.12
C GLN A 210 -1.31 31.31 10.12
N SER A 211 -0.48 31.61 9.11
CA SER A 211 -0.11 30.61 8.12
C SER A 211 1.37 30.72 7.78
N PHE A 212 1.96 29.59 7.46
CA PHE A 212 3.33 29.49 6.99
C PHE A 212 3.45 28.35 5.99
N THR A 213 4.49 28.38 5.16
CA THR A 213 4.73 27.39 4.13
C THR A 213 5.93 26.53 4.51
N VAL A 214 5.77 25.23 4.35
CA VAL A 214 6.84 24.25 4.49
C VAL A 214 7.16 23.67 3.12
N PRO A 215 8.34 23.92 2.56
CA PRO A 215 8.75 23.32 1.29
C PRO A 215 8.75 21.80 1.40
N PHE A 216 8.15 21.14 0.40
CA PHE A 216 8.10 19.69 0.36
C PHE A 216 8.51 19.16 -1.01
N SER A 217 9.48 18.25 -0.99
CA SER A 217 9.88 17.45 -2.15
C SER A 217 10.35 16.08 -1.66
N ALA A 218 9.85 15.03 -2.25
CA ALA A 218 10.24 13.65 -1.96
C ALA A 218 10.67 12.93 -3.23
N VAL A 219 11.68 12.10 -3.12
CA VAL A 219 12.08 11.19 -4.20
C VAL A 219 11.30 9.88 -4.06
N PRO A 220 10.81 9.26 -5.15
CA PRO A 220 10.17 7.95 -5.08
C PRO A 220 11.05 6.93 -4.35
N GLY A 221 10.44 6.18 -3.43
CA GLY A 221 11.16 5.19 -2.63
C GLY A 221 11.82 5.71 -1.35
N MET A 222 11.72 7.02 -1.04
CA MET A 222 12.13 7.52 0.27
C MET A 222 11.25 6.93 1.38
N LEU A 223 11.91 6.62 2.50
CA LEU A 223 11.24 6.13 3.72
C LEU A 223 11.37 7.18 4.82
N LYS A 224 10.36 7.25 5.69
CA LYS A 224 10.43 8.03 6.92
C LYS A 224 11.59 7.53 7.80
N GLU A 225 12.17 8.42 8.58
CA GLU A 225 13.21 8.09 9.57
C GLU A 225 12.75 6.94 10.48
N GLY A 226 13.64 5.94 10.66
CA GLY A 226 13.39 4.75 11.48
C GLY A 226 12.54 3.68 10.81
N VAL A 227 12.02 3.92 9.61
CA VAL A 227 11.23 2.92 8.87
C VAL A 227 12.15 2.04 8.02
N SER A 228 11.94 0.73 8.09
CA SER A 228 12.61 -0.26 7.26
C SER A 228 11.66 -0.97 6.31
N GLN A 229 12.12 -1.22 5.10
CA GLN A 229 11.46 -2.06 4.11
C GLN A 229 12.44 -3.16 3.67
N TYR A 230 12.00 -4.40 3.67
CA TYR A 230 12.84 -5.52 3.28
C TYR A 230 12.08 -6.52 2.42
N SER A 231 12.84 -7.26 1.62
CA SER A 231 12.36 -8.40 0.86
C SER A 231 13.44 -9.45 0.78
N VAL A 232 13.08 -10.70 1.06
CA VAL A 232 13.96 -11.86 0.88
C VAL A 232 13.21 -12.86 0.01
N VAL A 233 13.86 -13.27 -1.08
CA VAL A 233 13.31 -14.21 -2.05
C VAL A 233 14.32 -15.32 -2.30
N ALA A 234 13.84 -16.56 -2.32
CA ALA A 234 14.66 -17.73 -2.69
C ALA A 234 13.82 -18.69 -3.53
N GLY A 235 14.42 -19.23 -4.60
CA GLY A 235 13.72 -20.14 -5.51
C GLY A 235 14.47 -20.35 -6.82
N LYS A 236 13.72 -20.48 -7.88
CA LYS A 236 14.21 -20.59 -9.25
C LYS A 236 13.56 -19.55 -10.15
N VAL A 237 14.31 -18.98 -11.08
CA VAL A 237 13.73 -18.13 -12.12
C VAL A 237 12.85 -18.99 -13.03
N HIS A 238 11.60 -18.61 -13.18
CA HIS A 238 10.62 -19.36 -13.98
C HIS A 238 10.04 -18.45 -15.05
N GLN A 239 10.75 -18.31 -16.16
CA GLN A 239 10.35 -17.55 -17.34
C GLN A 239 10.19 -18.46 -18.55
N ASN A 240 9.11 -18.28 -19.31
CA ASN A 240 8.83 -19.10 -20.49
C ASN A 240 9.85 -18.93 -21.63
N THR A 241 10.73 -17.94 -21.53
CA THR A 241 11.78 -17.63 -22.51
C THR A 241 13.12 -18.30 -22.20
N LEU A 242 13.24 -18.96 -21.05
CA LEU A 242 14.47 -19.62 -20.62
C LEU A 242 14.29 -21.13 -20.68
N ASP A 243 15.26 -21.81 -21.30
CA ASP A 243 15.32 -23.29 -21.37
C ASP A 243 15.70 -23.92 -20.01
N ALA A 244 16.23 -23.13 -19.08
CA ALA A 244 16.65 -23.58 -17.77
C ALA A 244 16.01 -22.73 -16.67
N GLU A 245 15.78 -23.35 -15.49
CA GLU A 245 15.31 -22.68 -14.29
C GLU A 245 16.48 -22.48 -13.30
N PRO A 246 17.30 -21.44 -13.46
CA PRO A 246 18.43 -21.22 -12.57
C PRO A 246 17.99 -20.92 -11.15
N ALA A 247 18.77 -21.38 -10.17
CA ALA A 247 18.56 -21.01 -8.78
C ALA A 247 18.72 -19.50 -8.60
N PHE A 248 17.86 -18.92 -7.79
CA PHE A 248 17.80 -17.48 -7.55
C PHE A 248 17.64 -17.18 -6.07
N MET A 249 18.41 -16.22 -5.59
CA MET A 249 18.27 -15.67 -4.26
C MET A 249 18.49 -14.15 -4.32
N GLN A 250 17.59 -13.40 -3.69
CA GLN A 250 17.70 -11.95 -3.58
C GLN A 250 17.30 -11.53 -2.17
N ALA A 251 18.04 -10.60 -1.61
CA ALA A 251 17.67 -9.89 -0.39
C ALA A 251 17.81 -8.38 -0.64
N THR A 252 16.80 -7.63 -0.28
CA THR A 252 16.80 -6.16 -0.32
C THR A 252 16.44 -5.64 1.04
N LEU A 253 17.13 -4.59 1.46
CA LEU A 253 16.84 -3.85 2.68
C LEU A 253 16.94 -2.36 2.35
N ARG A 254 15.90 -1.61 2.71
CA ARG A 254 15.90 -0.15 2.68
C ARG A 254 15.65 0.35 4.08
N TYR A 255 16.34 1.41 4.47
CA TYR A 255 16.19 2.03 5.78
C TYR A 255 16.23 3.55 5.67
N GLY A 256 15.26 4.22 6.27
CA GLY A 256 15.23 5.67 6.40
C GLY A 256 16.14 6.11 7.55
N PHE A 257 17.31 6.66 7.24
CA PHE A 257 18.27 7.14 8.26
C PHE A 257 17.85 8.49 8.82
N ASN A 258 17.33 9.33 7.97
CA ASN A 258 16.77 10.64 8.31
C ASN A 258 15.84 11.12 7.18
N ASN A 259 15.31 12.33 7.31
CA ASN A 259 14.40 12.91 6.31
C ASN A 259 15.07 13.28 4.96
N LEU A 260 16.35 12.99 4.79
CA LEU A 260 17.11 13.28 3.56
C LEU A 260 17.74 12.04 2.94
N ILE A 261 17.94 10.98 3.72
CA ILE A 261 18.71 9.81 3.30
C ILE A 261 17.93 8.54 3.59
N THR A 262 17.67 7.77 2.53
CA THR A 262 17.23 6.38 2.57
C THR A 262 18.29 5.53 1.85
N GLY A 263 18.74 4.44 2.45
CA GLY A 263 19.74 3.55 1.88
C GLY A 263 19.42 2.07 2.12
#